data_f18d0d9a540e065f96aed70fa4e6ae43
#
_entry.id   f18d0d9a540e065f96aed70fa4e6ae43
#
_cell.length_a   1.000
_cell.length_b   1.000
_cell.length_c   1.000
_cell.angle_alpha   90.00
_cell.angle_beta   90.00
_cell.angle_gamma   90.00
#
_symmetry.space_group_name_H-M   'P 1'
#
loop_
_entity.id
_entity.type
_entity.pdbx_description
1 polymer ?
#
loop_
_entity_poly.entity_id
_entity_poly.type
_entity_poly.pdbx_seq_one_letter_code
_entity_poly.pdbx_strand_id
1 'polypeptide(L)'
;MLIISHSIKAQQPFKGKFYSKSNHITLVLDLYESSIEVPGYSLLGKMNGYMKGDSSSDLYGVWLIVTHKVQANKATLRFVNDIGADTQEVEFTINSDGTYSYKAIGKNFIKKAIGRRLESIPALLKFELIGD
;
A
#
# COMPACT_ATOMS: atom_id res chain seq x y z
N MET A 1 -5.93 8.61 31.78
CA MET A 1 -5.23 9.29 31.31
C MET A 1 -4.08 8.99 30.53
N LEU A 2 -3.32 8.11 30.83
CA LEU A 2 -2.17 7.70 30.12
C LEU A 2 -2.42 7.07 28.81
N ILE A 3 -3.59 6.60 28.62
CA ILE A 3 -4.01 5.89 27.44
C ILE A 3 -4.02 6.77 26.21
N ILE A 4 -4.06 8.05 26.39
CA ILE A 4 -4.16 8.97 25.27
C ILE A 4 -3.00 8.88 24.29
N SER A 5 -1.78 8.70 24.78
CA SER A 5 -0.64 8.63 23.88
C SER A 5 -0.62 7.37 23.03
N HIS A 6 -1.21 6.28 23.52
CA HIS A 6 -1.35 5.09 22.70
C HIS A 6 -2.42 5.26 21.66
N SER A 7 -3.50 5.95 22.01
CA SER A 7 -4.62 6.05 21.12
C SER A 7 -4.37 6.93 19.90
N ILE A 8 -3.41 7.86 19.94
CA ILE A 8 -3.10 8.68 18.77
C ILE A 8 -2.61 7.81 17.63
N LYS A 9 -1.68 6.90 17.88
CA LYS A 9 -1.16 6.02 16.84
C LYS A 9 -2.21 5.00 16.45
N ALA A 10 -2.99 4.49 17.41
CA ALA A 10 -4.05 3.54 17.12
C ALA A 10 -5.20 4.16 16.33
N GLN A 11 -5.40 5.48 16.42
CA GLN A 11 -6.44 6.16 15.68
C GLN A 11 -6.08 6.40 14.22
N GLN A 12 -4.81 6.25 13.85
CA GLN A 12 -4.36 6.46 12.49
C GLN A 12 -3.52 5.27 12.02
N PRO A 13 -4.10 4.07 12.01
CA PRO A 13 -3.34 2.88 11.62
C PRO A 13 -2.93 2.87 10.14
N PHE A 14 -3.57 3.68 9.30
CA PHE A 14 -3.30 3.68 7.87
C PHE A 14 -2.47 4.90 7.46
N LYS A 15 -1.47 5.19 8.26
CA LYS A 15 -0.50 6.24 7.98
C LYS A 15 0.89 5.70 8.31
N GLY A 16 1.80 5.76 7.36
CA GLY A 16 3.17 5.34 7.58
C GLY A 16 3.75 4.62 6.38
N LYS A 17 4.90 4.01 6.61
CA LYS A 17 5.60 3.24 5.61
C LYS A 17 5.53 1.77 6.01
N PHE A 18 5.06 0.95 5.09
CA PHE A 18 4.81 -0.47 5.31
C PHE A 18 5.64 -1.28 4.34
N TYR A 19 6.11 -2.44 4.78
CA TYR A 19 6.98 -3.27 3.97
C TYR A 19 6.54 -4.73 4.01
N SER A 20 6.50 -5.37 2.82
CA SER A 20 6.28 -6.80 2.69
C SER A 20 7.62 -7.47 2.42
N LYS A 21 8.16 -8.12 3.45
CA LYS A 21 9.47 -8.74 3.39
C LYS A 21 9.58 -9.82 2.33
N SER A 22 8.57 -10.64 2.21
CA SER A 22 8.59 -11.77 1.28
C SER A 22 8.60 -11.35 -0.18
N ASN A 23 8.10 -10.16 -0.48
CA ASN A 23 7.94 -9.72 -1.86
C ASN A 23 8.68 -8.42 -2.16
N HIS A 24 9.39 -7.87 -1.17
CA HIS A 24 10.19 -6.65 -1.33
C HIS A 24 9.37 -5.49 -1.88
N ILE A 25 8.19 -5.31 -1.31
CA ILE A 25 7.25 -4.27 -1.74
C ILE A 25 7.07 -3.26 -0.61
N THR A 26 7.15 -1.98 -0.95
CA THR A 26 6.90 -0.88 -0.03
C THR A 26 5.56 -0.24 -0.35
N LEU A 27 4.79 0.03 0.69
CA LEU A 27 3.51 0.74 0.60
C LEU A 27 3.59 1.94 1.53
N VAL A 28 3.43 3.14 1.00
CA VAL A 28 3.45 4.36 1.79
C VAL A 28 2.05 4.94 1.78
N LEU A 29 1.50 5.21 2.95
CA LEU A 29 0.13 5.66 3.12
C LEU A 29 0.03 6.88 4.02
N ASP A 30 -0.91 7.74 3.69
CA ASP A 30 -1.55 8.66 4.64
C ASP A 30 -2.99 8.79 4.16
N LEU A 31 -3.87 7.97 4.70
CA LEU A 31 -5.25 7.97 4.26
C LEU A 31 -6.08 9.08 4.92
N TYR A 32 -5.47 9.86 5.80
CA TYR A 32 -6.15 10.91 6.55
C TYR A 32 -5.88 12.30 5.96
N GLU A 33 -4.77 12.46 5.25
CA GLU A 33 -4.40 13.69 4.56
C GLU A 33 -3.68 13.37 3.26
N SER A 34 -3.87 14.21 2.24
CA SER A 34 -3.13 14.05 0.99
C SER A 34 -1.74 14.66 1.17
N SER A 35 -0.86 13.94 1.84
CA SER A 35 0.45 14.44 2.24
C SER A 35 1.63 13.72 1.58
N ILE A 36 1.37 12.72 0.75
CA ILE A 36 2.42 11.86 0.19
C ILE A 36 2.81 12.30 -1.20
N GLU A 37 4.09 12.61 -1.37
CA GLU A 37 4.64 12.87 -2.70
C GLU A 37 5.16 11.56 -3.27
N VAL A 38 4.70 11.20 -4.46
CA VAL A 38 5.12 9.96 -5.11
C VAL A 38 6.47 10.18 -5.79
N PRO A 39 7.51 9.38 -5.46
CA PRO A 39 8.82 9.56 -6.07
C PRO A 39 8.76 9.47 -7.60
N GLY A 40 9.35 10.46 -8.27
CA GLY A 40 9.33 10.54 -9.72
C GLY A 40 8.08 11.17 -10.32
N TYR A 41 7.10 11.51 -9.47
CA TYR A 41 5.81 12.03 -9.94
C TYR A 41 5.40 13.27 -9.18
N SER A 42 6.34 14.18 -8.94
CA SER A 42 6.05 15.41 -8.19
C SER A 42 4.98 16.28 -8.83
N LEU A 43 4.82 16.18 -10.16
CA LEU A 43 3.78 16.93 -10.85
C LEU A 43 2.37 16.50 -10.50
N LEU A 44 2.20 15.32 -9.95
CA LEU A 44 0.88 14.86 -9.49
C LEU A 44 0.45 15.53 -8.18
N GLY A 45 1.39 16.21 -7.50
CA GLY A 45 1.10 16.81 -6.21
C GLY A 45 1.07 15.77 -5.10
N LYS A 46 0.47 16.16 -3.99
CA LYS A 46 0.38 15.25 -2.84
C LYS A 46 -0.79 14.30 -3.01
N MET A 47 -0.55 13.05 -2.67
CA MET A 47 -1.54 11.97 -2.76
C MET A 47 -1.69 11.26 -1.43
N ASN A 48 -2.53 10.22 -1.40
CA ASN A 48 -2.75 9.44 -0.18
C ASN A 48 -1.80 8.26 -0.07
N GLY A 49 -1.06 7.96 -1.13
CA GLY A 49 -0.05 6.92 -1.04
C GLY A 49 0.26 6.23 -2.35
N TYR A 50 1.21 5.33 -2.28
CA TYR A 50 1.66 4.57 -3.43
C TYR A 50 2.28 3.26 -2.98
N MET A 51 2.39 2.32 -3.93
CA MET A 51 3.05 1.05 -3.70
C MET A 51 4.08 0.83 -4.80
N LYS A 52 5.29 0.42 -4.43
CA LYS A 52 6.36 0.15 -5.39
C LYS A 52 7.29 -0.91 -4.83
N GLY A 53 8.05 -1.53 -5.72
CA GLY A 53 9.09 -2.45 -5.31
C GLY A 53 10.33 -1.71 -4.85
N ASP A 54 11.12 -2.34 -3.98
CA ASP A 54 12.44 -1.83 -3.64
C ASP A 54 13.46 -2.33 -4.67
N SER A 55 14.76 -2.11 -4.42
CA SER A 55 15.80 -2.49 -5.37
C SER A 55 15.92 -4.00 -5.60
N SER A 56 15.37 -4.79 -4.70
CA SER A 56 15.37 -6.26 -4.80
C SER A 56 14.09 -6.81 -5.42
N SER A 57 13.16 -5.94 -5.77
CA SER A 57 11.85 -6.34 -6.24
C SER A 57 11.77 -6.24 -7.76
N ASP A 58 10.97 -7.14 -8.34
CA ASP A 58 10.66 -7.12 -9.76
C ASP A 58 9.25 -6.57 -10.00
N LEU A 59 8.69 -5.85 -9.05
CA LEU A 59 7.35 -5.29 -9.18
C LEU A 59 7.28 -4.36 -10.40
N TYR A 60 6.28 -4.58 -11.24
CA TYR A 60 6.14 -3.85 -12.49
C TYR A 60 5.35 -2.56 -12.27
N GLY A 61 6.05 -1.43 -12.35
CA GLY A 61 5.45 -0.11 -12.21
C GLY A 61 5.25 0.35 -10.79
N VAL A 62 4.75 1.57 -10.67
CA VAL A 62 4.36 2.18 -9.40
C VAL A 62 2.84 2.23 -9.37
N TRP A 63 2.27 1.84 -8.24
CA TRP A 63 0.82 1.80 -8.08
C TRP A 63 0.39 2.94 -7.19
N LEU A 64 -0.46 3.81 -7.74
CA LEU A 64 -0.88 5.06 -7.10
C LEU A 64 -2.27 4.89 -6.50
N ILE A 65 -2.48 5.38 -5.27
CA ILE A 65 -3.80 5.32 -4.66
C ILE A 65 -4.65 6.45 -5.20
N VAL A 66 -5.76 6.11 -5.84
CA VAL A 66 -6.68 7.08 -6.41
C VAL A 66 -7.96 7.25 -5.60
N THR A 67 -8.40 6.21 -4.91
CA THR A 67 -9.51 6.32 -3.95
C THR A 67 -9.25 5.38 -2.78
N HIS A 68 -9.88 5.69 -1.65
CA HIS A 68 -9.76 4.87 -0.46
C HIS A 68 -10.97 5.04 0.43
N LYS A 69 -11.18 4.07 1.32
CA LYS A 69 -12.23 4.13 2.32
C LYS A 69 -11.74 3.39 3.56
N VAL A 70 -11.87 4.03 4.72
CA VAL A 70 -11.46 3.41 5.99
C VAL A 70 -12.71 3.06 6.78
N GLN A 71 -12.80 1.80 7.25
CA GLN A 71 -13.86 1.34 8.11
C GLN A 71 -13.26 0.48 9.22
N ALA A 72 -13.30 0.96 10.44
CA ALA A 72 -12.74 0.25 11.60
C ALA A 72 -11.26 -0.11 11.34
N ASN A 73 -10.92 -1.40 11.37
CA ASN A 73 -9.56 -1.88 11.20
C ASN A 73 -9.19 -2.20 9.74
N LYS A 74 -10.02 -1.78 8.79
CA LYS A 74 -9.83 -2.13 7.39
C LYS A 74 -9.89 -0.90 6.50
N ALA A 75 -8.98 -0.82 5.54
CA ALA A 75 -9.03 0.17 4.48
C ALA A 75 -9.23 -0.52 3.14
N THR A 76 -10.11 0.02 2.32
CA THR A 76 -10.24 -0.40 0.93
C THR A 76 -9.49 0.61 0.09
N LEU A 77 -8.56 0.13 -0.72
CA LEU A 77 -7.69 0.97 -1.53
C LEU A 77 -7.92 0.68 -3.00
N ARG A 78 -7.91 1.71 -3.82
CA ARG A 78 -7.93 1.52 -5.25
C ARG A 78 -6.67 2.12 -5.83
N PHE A 79 -5.89 1.26 -6.49
CA PHE A 79 -4.64 1.63 -7.13
C PHE A 79 -4.80 1.75 -8.64
N VAL A 80 -3.99 2.61 -9.24
CA VAL A 80 -3.84 2.64 -10.69
C VAL A 80 -2.35 2.52 -10.99
N ASN A 81 -2.01 1.78 -12.05
CA ASN A 81 -0.62 1.60 -12.46
C ASN A 81 -0.14 2.81 -13.25
N ASP A 82 1.09 3.25 -13.01
CA ASP A 82 1.66 4.42 -13.68
C ASP A 82 2.01 4.16 -15.15
N ILE A 83 2.19 2.90 -15.53
CA ILE A 83 2.62 2.53 -16.89
C ILE A 83 1.42 2.22 -17.78
N GLY A 84 0.38 1.65 -17.21
CA GLY A 84 -0.77 1.21 -17.96
C GLY A 84 -2.07 1.77 -17.43
N ALA A 85 -3.17 1.19 -17.86
CA ALA A 85 -4.51 1.60 -17.45
C ALA A 85 -5.11 0.66 -16.41
N ASP A 86 -4.33 -0.29 -15.91
CA ASP A 86 -4.85 -1.27 -14.94
C ASP A 86 -5.13 -0.62 -13.60
N THR A 87 -6.21 -1.06 -12.99
CA THR A 87 -6.57 -0.67 -11.63
C THR A 87 -6.65 -1.93 -10.77
N GLN A 88 -6.40 -1.76 -9.48
CA GLN A 88 -6.45 -2.87 -8.53
C GLN A 88 -7.13 -2.42 -7.25
N GLU A 89 -8.14 -3.17 -6.85
CA GLU A 89 -8.78 -2.94 -5.56
C GLU A 89 -8.16 -3.88 -4.53
N VAL A 90 -7.92 -3.35 -3.33
CA VAL A 90 -7.22 -4.08 -2.27
C VAL A 90 -7.89 -3.78 -0.93
N GLU A 91 -8.02 -4.82 -0.11
CA GLU A 91 -8.35 -4.64 1.31
C GLU A 91 -7.07 -4.71 2.11
N PHE A 92 -6.84 -3.68 2.93
CA PHE A 92 -5.66 -3.58 3.77
C PHE A 92 -6.15 -3.49 5.21
N THR A 93 -5.83 -4.50 6.02
CA THR A 93 -6.42 -4.67 7.37
C THR A 93 -5.32 -4.72 8.42
N ILE A 94 -5.48 -3.95 9.50
CA ILE A 94 -4.58 -4.09 10.63
C ILE A 94 -5.03 -5.27 11.49
N ASN A 95 -4.08 -6.15 11.82
CA ASN A 95 -4.35 -7.33 12.62
C ASN A 95 -4.09 -7.06 14.10
N SER A 96 -4.58 -7.95 14.96
CA SER A 96 -4.43 -7.79 16.40
C SER A 96 -2.97 -7.79 16.86
N ASP A 97 -2.07 -8.43 16.11
CA ASP A 97 -0.65 -8.46 16.44
C ASP A 97 0.13 -7.25 15.89
N GLY A 98 -0.55 -6.30 15.26
CA GLY A 98 0.07 -5.10 14.72
C GLY A 98 0.60 -5.24 13.29
N THR A 99 0.53 -6.44 12.72
CA THR A 99 0.85 -6.61 11.30
C THR A 99 -0.36 -6.23 10.44
N TYR A 100 -0.14 -6.15 9.14
CA TYR A 100 -1.19 -5.78 8.20
C TYR A 100 -1.35 -6.86 7.15
N SER A 101 -2.60 -7.16 6.83
CA SER A 101 -2.95 -8.11 5.77
C SER A 101 -3.39 -7.34 4.53
N TYR A 102 -2.84 -7.71 3.40
CA TYR A 102 -3.18 -7.15 2.09
C TYR A 102 -3.90 -8.25 1.31
N LYS A 103 -5.03 -7.90 0.72
CA LYS A 103 -5.81 -8.85 -0.07
C LYS A 103 -6.29 -8.18 -1.36
N ALA A 104 -5.86 -8.71 -2.50
CA ALA A 104 -6.37 -8.27 -3.78
C ALA A 104 -7.84 -8.66 -3.91
N ILE A 105 -8.67 -7.72 -4.36
CA ILE A 105 -10.11 -7.95 -4.53
C ILE A 105 -10.38 -8.11 -6.02
N GLY A 106 -11.09 -9.16 -6.37
CA GLY A 106 -11.38 -9.48 -7.75
C GLY A 106 -10.14 -9.98 -8.46
N LYS A 107 -10.02 -9.63 -9.74
CA LYS A 107 -8.88 -10.05 -10.53
C LYS A 107 -7.60 -9.36 -10.05
N ASN A 108 -6.51 -10.12 -9.99
CA ASN A 108 -5.23 -9.61 -9.51
C ASN A 108 -4.41 -9.10 -10.70
N PHE A 109 -4.34 -7.79 -10.84
CA PHE A 109 -3.67 -7.13 -11.96
C PHE A 109 -2.22 -6.74 -11.66
N ILE A 110 -1.81 -6.78 -10.41
CA ILE A 110 -0.46 -6.33 -10.04
C ILE A 110 0.55 -7.40 -10.39
N LYS A 111 1.55 -7.06 -11.16
CA LYS A 111 2.48 -7.99 -11.76
C LYS A 111 3.91 -7.74 -11.33
N LYS A 112 4.71 -8.79 -11.43
CA LYS A 112 6.17 -8.70 -11.33
C LYS A 112 6.78 -9.26 -12.60
N ALA A 113 7.97 -8.76 -12.94
CA ALA A 113 8.68 -9.21 -14.13
C ALA A 113 9.52 -10.43 -13.77
N ILE A 114 9.38 -11.50 -14.54
CA ILE A 114 10.21 -12.70 -14.42
C ILE A 114 10.79 -12.99 -15.78
N GLY A 115 12.04 -12.57 -16.00
CA GLY A 115 12.65 -12.65 -17.31
C GLY A 115 11.89 -11.76 -18.27
N ARG A 116 11.33 -12.35 -19.33
CA ARG A 116 10.61 -11.60 -20.36
C ARG A 116 9.10 -11.64 -20.19
N ARG A 117 8.61 -12.14 -19.08
CA ARG A 117 7.17 -12.26 -18.88
C ARG A 117 6.77 -11.59 -17.57
N LEU A 118 5.47 -11.32 -17.44
CA LEU A 118 4.89 -10.76 -16.25
C LEU A 118 4.04 -11.83 -15.56
N GLU A 119 4.17 -11.93 -14.24
CA GLU A 119 3.36 -12.82 -13.43
C GLU A 119 2.67 -12.03 -12.33
N SER A 120 1.48 -12.46 -11.96
CA SER A 120 0.78 -11.82 -10.84
C SER A 120 1.57 -12.03 -9.54
N ILE A 121 1.64 -11.00 -8.72
CA ILE A 121 2.14 -11.17 -7.35
C ILE A 121 1.09 -11.96 -6.57
N PRO A 122 1.44 -12.50 -5.40
CA PRO A 122 0.43 -13.17 -4.58
C PRO A 122 -0.74 -12.24 -4.27
N ALA A 123 -1.94 -12.78 -4.28
CA ALA A 123 -3.14 -12.02 -3.96
C ALA A 123 -3.20 -11.65 -2.48
N LEU A 124 -2.51 -12.41 -1.64
CA LEU A 124 -2.43 -12.17 -0.20
C LEU A 124 -0.99 -11.85 0.16
N LEU A 125 -0.80 -10.72 0.82
CA LEU A 125 0.52 -10.30 1.29
C LEU A 125 0.42 -9.88 2.75
N LYS A 126 1.56 -9.95 3.44
CA LYS A 126 1.68 -9.45 4.80
C LYS A 126 2.64 -8.27 4.80
N PHE A 127 2.23 -7.21 5.46
CA PHE A 127 3.04 -6.00 5.62
C PHE A 127 3.31 -5.73 7.08
N GLU A 128 4.42 -5.07 7.34
CA GLU A 128 4.79 -4.57 8.67
C GLU A 128 5.01 -3.07 8.58
N LEU A 129 4.56 -2.35 9.59
CA LEU A 129 4.83 -0.93 9.69
C LEU A 129 6.31 -0.75 10.04
N ILE A 130 7.05 -0.03 9.22
CA ILE A 130 8.48 0.17 9.41
C ILE A 130 8.88 1.63 9.64
N GLY A 131 7.94 2.55 9.54
CA GLY A 131 8.22 3.97 9.77
C GLY A 131 7.01 4.84 9.56
N ASP A 132 7.16 6.10 9.91
CA ASP A 132 6.09 7.08 9.77
C ASP A 132 6.11 7.80 8.43
#